data_32eb15d552a1dd999e9bd1157c55566c
#
_entry.id   32eb15d552a1dd999e9bd1157c55566c
#
_cell.length_a   1.000
_cell.length_b   1.000
_cell.length_c   1.000
_cell.angle_alpha   90.00
_cell.angle_beta   90.00
_cell.angle_gamma   90.00
#
_symmetry.space_group_name_H-M   'P 1'
#
loop_
_entity.id
_entity.type
_entity.pdbx_description
1 polymer ?
#
loop_
_entity_poly.entity_id
_entity_poly.type
_entity_poly.pdbx_seq_one_letter_code
_entity_poly.pdbx_strand_id
1 'polypeptide(L)'
;MAKMIDDKPSFHGEAKTWESFQKLLPMEAIVYNNREINGREFDFCILWEGMGIFVVEVKGWLADKVTVLGVDNILVDGYDQPQKSPKKQARAYRFELLNKIVRKYNVSPIVMDLVCYPFISRQEYHEQHLDIVSENDFTLCKEDLENADMLTAKFCAAYNTARFIPHAELTRELVGKLRCAWEPAYVEEYMQVNKEEKQHYSVLSILLADTSQRTLEWIVSDYFTGTKRIVFVEDGQQFETLKNLFDAMFKKKNIQPDRNTL
;
A
#
# COMPACT_ATOMS: atom_id res chain seq x y z
N MET A 1 14.77 3.78 -6.16
CA MET A 1 13.84 4.63 -6.93
C MET A 1 12.44 4.05 -6.80
N ALA A 2 11.45 4.89 -6.53
CA ALA A 2 10.05 4.47 -6.42
C ALA A 2 9.51 3.85 -7.71
N LYS A 3 8.49 3.00 -7.59
CA LYS A 3 7.76 2.46 -8.73
C LYS A 3 6.66 3.45 -9.14
N MET A 4 6.85 4.14 -10.26
CA MET A 4 5.83 4.99 -10.86
C MET A 4 4.91 4.12 -11.73
N ILE A 5 3.59 4.24 -11.56
CA ILE A 5 2.62 3.42 -12.28
C ILE A 5 2.07 4.15 -13.51
N ASP A 6 1.85 5.45 -13.37
CA ASP A 6 1.28 6.29 -14.41
C ASP A 6 2.35 7.15 -15.08
N ASP A 7 2.06 7.60 -16.29
CA ASP A 7 2.95 8.49 -17.04
C ASP A 7 3.12 9.83 -16.33
N LYS A 8 4.25 10.49 -16.65
CA LYS A 8 4.55 11.81 -16.12
C LYS A 8 3.46 12.82 -16.48
N PRO A 9 2.90 13.56 -15.50
CA PRO A 9 1.88 14.57 -15.73
C PRO A 9 2.39 15.72 -16.62
N SER A 10 1.45 16.39 -17.32
CA SER A 10 1.75 17.53 -18.17
C SER A 10 1.87 18.86 -17.42
N PHE A 11 1.18 18.99 -16.27
CA PHE A 11 1.24 20.22 -15.46
C PHE A 11 2.59 20.36 -14.76
N HIS A 12 3.20 21.54 -14.87
CA HIS A 12 4.59 21.78 -14.48
C HIS A 12 4.89 21.45 -13.00
N GLY A 13 3.98 21.79 -12.07
CA GLY A 13 4.14 21.48 -10.65
C GLY A 13 4.10 19.98 -10.36
N GLU A 14 3.12 19.29 -10.94
CA GLU A 14 2.98 17.84 -10.83
C GLU A 14 4.14 17.11 -11.52
N ALA A 15 4.57 17.58 -12.70
CA ALA A 15 5.70 17.00 -13.42
C ALA A 15 7.00 17.04 -12.61
N LYS A 16 7.28 18.18 -11.95
CA LYS A 16 8.43 18.32 -11.05
C LYS A 16 8.31 17.40 -9.83
N THR A 17 7.13 17.32 -9.23
CA THR A 17 6.86 16.45 -8.09
C THR A 17 7.04 14.97 -8.48
N TRP A 18 6.52 14.57 -9.66
CA TRP A 18 6.67 13.22 -10.21
C TRP A 18 8.14 12.81 -10.36
N GLU A 19 8.96 13.69 -10.98
CA GLU A 19 10.41 13.44 -11.15
C GLU A 19 11.12 13.29 -9.80
N SER A 20 10.77 14.14 -8.83
CA SER A 20 11.35 14.07 -7.49
C SER A 20 10.95 12.77 -6.78
N PHE A 21 9.69 12.38 -6.82
CA PHE A 21 9.22 11.13 -6.22
C PHE A 21 9.87 9.92 -6.87
N GLN A 22 9.95 9.87 -8.21
CA GLN A 22 10.62 8.80 -8.93
C GLN A 22 12.06 8.63 -8.47
N LYS A 23 12.80 9.74 -8.36
CA LYS A 23 14.24 9.73 -8.07
C LYS A 23 14.56 9.50 -6.60
N LEU A 24 13.77 10.10 -5.70
CA LEU A 24 14.14 10.26 -4.29
C LEU A 24 13.41 9.30 -3.35
N LEU A 25 12.21 8.83 -3.69
CA LEU A 25 11.51 7.86 -2.86
C LEU A 25 12.12 6.45 -3.01
N PRO A 26 12.05 5.61 -1.95
CA PRO A 26 12.60 4.27 -1.98
C PRO A 26 11.78 3.30 -2.85
N MET A 27 12.33 2.11 -3.10
CA MET A 27 11.70 1.09 -3.98
C MET A 27 10.40 0.53 -3.43
N GLU A 28 10.21 0.60 -2.13
CA GLU A 28 9.00 0.15 -1.42
C GLU A 28 7.82 1.08 -1.64
N ALA A 29 8.06 2.28 -2.16
CA ALA A 29 7.02 3.24 -2.49
C ALA A 29 6.50 3.02 -3.92
N ILE A 30 5.18 2.86 -4.04
CA ILE A 30 4.46 2.76 -5.31
C ILE A 30 3.63 4.03 -5.48
N VAL A 31 3.86 4.76 -6.56
CA VAL A 31 3.30 6.08 -6.80
C VAL A 31 2.30 6.02 -7.97
N TYR A 32 1.09 6.47 -7.69
CA TYR A 32 0.02 6.70 -8.66
C TYR A 32 -0.19 8.20 -8.82
N ASN A 33 -0.55 8.65 -10.02
CA ASN A 33 -0.99 10.01 -10.26
C ASN A 33 -2.23 10.05 -11.13
N ASN A 34 -2.98 11.16 -11.05
CA ASN A 34 -4.19 11.42 -11.84
C ASN A 34 -5.22 10.28 -11.77
N ARG A 35 -5.39 9.70 -10.57
CA ARG A 35 -6.39 8.65 -10.34
C ARG A 35 -7.64 9.21 -9.68
N GLU A 36 -8.77 8.67 -10.07
CA GLU A 36 -10.07 9.08 -9.57
C GLU A 36 -10.59 8.16 -8.46
N ILE A 37 -11.13 8.80 -7.41
CA ILE A 37 -11.88 8.11 -6.37
C ILE A 37 -13.23 8.81 -6.20
N ASN A 38 -14.32 8.12 -6.52
CA ASN A 38 -15.69 8.64 -6.38
C ASN A 38 -15.91 9.99 -7.08
N GLY A 39 -15.41 10.14 -8.32
CA GLY A 39 -15.54 11.38 -9.09
C GLY A 39 -14.58 12.49 -8.68
N ARG A 40 -13.56 12.19 -7.89
CA ARG A 40 -12.51 13.13 -7.48
C ARG A 40 -11.15 12.61 -7.88
N GLU A 41 -10.44 13.38 -8.66
CA GLU A 41 -9.09 13.11 -9.08
C GLU A 41 -8.10 13.64 -8.04
N PHE A 42 -7.15 12.82 -7.61
CA PHE A 42 -6.04 13.22 -6.76
C PHE A 42 -4.75 13.35 -7.59
N ASP A 43 -3.89 14.29 -7.23
CA ASP A 43 -2.65 14.49 -7.97
C ASP A 43 -1.69 13.31 -7.76
N PHE A 44 -1.44 12.90 -6.50
CA PHE A 44 -0.65 11.70 -6.20
C PHE A 44 -1.23 10.88 -5.05
N CYS A 45 -1.08 9.56 -5.18
CA CYS A 45 -1.29 8.61 -4.09
C CYS A 45 -0.08 7.66 -4.01
N ILE A 46 0.51 7.55 -2.83
CA ILE A 46 1.68 6.72 -2.59
C ILE A 46 1.30 5.59 -1.65
N LEU A 47 1.48 4.35 -2.09
CA LEU A 47 1.42 3.17 -1.24
C LEU A 47 2.85 2.87 -0.78
N TRP A 48 3.10 2.99 0.53
CA TRP A 48 4.42 2.72 1.08
C TRP A 48 4.31 1.59 2.11
N GLU A 49 4.73 0.39 1.69
CA GLU A 49 4.70 -0.82 2.53
C GLU A 49 5.36 -0.58 3.90
N GLY A 50 4.74 -1.04 4.97
CA GLY A 50 5.21 -0.86 6.35
C GLY A 50 5.01 0.53 6.94
N MET A 51 4.61 1.52 6.13
CA MET A 51 4.30 2.87 6.61
C MET A 51 2.79 3.17 6.47
N GLY A 52 2.32 3.38 5.26
CA GLY A 52 0.94 3.78 5.06
C GLY A 52 0.67 4.28 3.65
N ILE A 53 -0.45 4.94 3.50
CA ILE A 53 -0.90 5.54 2.25
C ILE A 53 -0.83 7.05 2.37
N PHE A 54 -0.26 7.72 1.38
CA PHE A 54 -0.12 9.17 1.39
C PHE A 54 -0.82 9.74 0.16
N VAL A 55 -1.79 10.61 0.38
CA VAL A 55 -2.43 11.41 -0.66
C VAL A 55 -1.76 12.77 -0.69
N VAL A 56 -1.25 13.19 -1.83
CA VAL A 56 -0.53 14.46 -1.98
C VAL A 56 -1.25 15.31 -3.00
N GLU A 57 -1.67 16.49 -2.58
CA GLU A 57 -2.22 17.56 -3.44
C GLU A 57 -1.10 18.51 -3.83
N VAL A 58 -0.92 18.78 -5.11
CA VAL A 58 0.15 19.61 -5.63
C VAL A 58 -0.38 20.97 -6.07
N LYS A 59 0.28 22.02 -5.65
CA LYS A 59 -0.01 23.39 -6.11
C LYS A 59 1.24 24.03 -6.71
N GLY A 60 1.27 24.10 -8.03
CA GLY A 60 2.35 24.71 -8.82
C GLY A 60 2.40 26.23 -8.75
N TRP A 61 2.03 26.80 -7.60
CA TRP A 61 2.02 28.24 -7.38
C TRP A 61 3.43 28.79 -7.13
N LEU A 62 3.59 30.10 -7.36
CA LEU A 62 4.77 30.87 -6.97
C LEU A 62 4.43 31.70 -5.73
N ALA A 63 5.39 31.89 -4.85
CA ALA A 63 5.17 32.56 -3.57
C ALA A 63 4.64 34.03 -3.71
N ASP A 64 5.15 34.75 -4.69
CA ASP A 64 4.75 36.13 -5.00
C ASP A 64 3.34 36.25 -5.60
N LYS A 65 2.71 35.12 -5.94
CA LYS A 65 1.38 35.05 -6.54
C LYS A 65 0.29 34.59 -5.57
N VAL A 66 0.65 34.32 -4.31
CA VAL A 66 -0.25 33.70 -3.34
C VAL A 66 -0.51 34.68 -2.20
N THR A 67 -1.78 34.85 -1.83
CA THR A 67 -2.19 35.58 -0.63
C THR A 67 -3.17 34.74 0.18
N VAL A 68 -2.79 34.40 1.41
CA VAL A 68 -3.64 33.63 2.32
C VAL A 68 -4.76 34.54 2.85
N LEU A 69 -6.01 34.17 2.59
CA LEU A 69 -7.19 34.88 3.09
C LEU A 69 -7.70 34.25 4.41
N GLY A 70 -7.27 33.05 4.73
CA GLY A 70 -7.65 32.30 5.93
C GLY A 70 -7.44 30.80 5.73
N VAL A 71 -7.87 30.00 6.69
CA VAL A 71 -7.67 28.54 6.71
C VAL A 71 -8.23 27.84 5.47
N ASP A 72 -9.27 28.39 4.88
CA ASP A 72 -10.09 27.74 3.86
C ASP A 72 -9.88 28.25 2.44
N ASN A 73 -9.39 29.47 2.30
CA ASN A 73 -9.34 30.19 1.03
C ASN A 73 -8.01 30.89 0.83
N ILE A 74 -7.51 30.79 -0.40
CA ILE A 74 -6.27 31.41 -0.86
C ILE A 74 -6.59 32.17 -2.13
N LEU A 75 -6.16 33.44 -2.21
CA LEU A 75 -6.15 34.16 -3.46
C LEU A 75 -4.86 33.83 -4.21
N VAL A 76 -4.99 33.51 -5.47
CA VAL A 76 -3.86 33.23 -6.36
C VAL A 76 -3.98 34.12 -7.60
N ASP A 77 -2.96 34.90 -7.89
CA ASP A 77 -2.93 35.75 -9.07
C ASP A 77 -3.21 34.94 -10.35
N GLY A 78 -4.10 35.51 -11.19
CA GLY A 78 -4.55 34.84 -12.41
C GLY A 78 -5.83 34.01 -12.27
N TYR A 79 -6.39 33.92 -11.07
CA TYR A 79 -7.71 33.33 -10.85
C TYR A 79 -8.70 34.39 -10.41
N ASP A 80 -9.89 34.39 -11.01
CA ASP A 80 -10.95 35.38 -10.71
C ASP A 80 -11.60 35.16 -9.33
N GLN A 81 -11.46 33.97 -8.78
CA GLN A 81 -12.07 33.55 -7.51
C GLN A 81 -11.03 32.96 -6.56
N PRO A 82 -11.19 33.16 -5.24
CA PRO A 82 -10.35 32.47 -4.26
C PRO A 82 -10.36 30.96 -4.45
N GLN A 83 -9.19 30.37 -4.37
CA GLN A 83 -9.00 28.94 -4.46
C GLN A 83 -9.28 28.28 -3.11
N LYS A 84 -9.84 27.06 -3.12
CA LYS A 84 -10.03 26.27 -1.91
C LYS A 84 -8.69 25.83 -1.34
N SER A 85 -8.64 25.70 -0.02
CA SER A 85 -7.48 25.15 0.67
C SER A 85 -7.04 23.81 0.08
N PRO A 86 -5.78 23.67 -0.37
CA PRO A 86 -5.22 22.40 -0.85
C PRO A 86 -5.28 21.31 0.22
N LYS A 87 -5.08 21.68 1.49
CA LYS A 87 -5.19 20.75 2.61
C LYS A 87 -6.58 20.16 2.76
N LYS A 88 -7.63 20.97 2.54
CA LYS A 88 -9.01 20.47 2.52
C LYS A 88 -9.27 19.55 1.34
N GLN A 89 -8.67 19.80 0.19
CA GLN A 89 -8.77 18.92 -0.98
C GLN A 89 -8.11 17.59 -0.69
N ALA A 90 -6.85 17.57 -0.28
CA ALA A 90 -6.12 16.36 0.09
C ALA A 90 -6.84 15.56 1.20
N ARG A 91 -7.36 16.23 2.22
CA ARG A 91 -8.12 15.62 3.31
C ARG A 91 -9.42 14.96 2.82
N ALA A 92 -10.12 15.57 1.88
CA ALA A 92 -11.31 14.97 1.29
C ALA A 92 -10.97 13.67 0.54
N TYR A 93 -9.89 13.64 -0.23
CA TYR A 93 -9.42 12.42 -0.92
C TYR A 93 -8.99 11.34 0.07
N ARG A 94 -8.26 11.72 1.14
CA ARG A 94 -7.88 10.81 2.23
C ARG A 94 -9.09 10.07 2.80
N PHE A 95 -10.16 10.78 3.14
CA PHE A 95 -11.36 10.18 3.72
C PHE A 95 -12.09 9.28 2.72
N GLU A 96 -12.22 9.70 1.47
CA GLU A 96 -12.84 8.88 0.42
C GLU A 96 -12.05 7.58 0.20
N LEU A 97 -10.73 7.66 0.13
CA LEU A 97 -9.86 6.50 -0.02
C LEU A 97 -9.95 5.56 1.18
N LEU A 98 -9.85 6.09 2.40
CA LEU A 98 -9.96 5.31 3.62
C LEU A 98 -11.31 4.59 3.71
N ASN A 99 -12.42 5.29 3.46
CA ASN A 99 -13.75 4.71 3.45
C ASN A 99 -13.89 3.60 2.40
N LYS A 100 -13.31 3.76 1.22
CA LYS A 100 -13.31 2.75 0.16
C LYS A 100 -12.53 1.50 0.58
N ILE A 101 -11.36 1.68 1.22
CA ILE A 101 -10.53 0.58 1.72
C ILE A 101 -11.26 -0.17 2.85
N VAL A 102 -11.80 0.55 3.84
CA VAL A 102 -12.52 -0.04 4.97
C VAL A 102 -13.73 -0.83 4.47
N ARG A 103 -14.54 -0.27 3.57
CA ARG A 103 -15.72 -0.95 3.02
C ARG A 103 -15.37 -2.21 2.23
N LYS A 104 -14.29 -2.16 1.45
CA LYS A 104 -13.92 -3.28 0.56
C LYS A 104 -13.15 -4.38 1.28
N TYR A 105 -12.25 -4.03 2.19
CA TYR A 105 -11.29 -4.97 2.78
C TYR A 105 -11.48 -5.15 4.29
N ASN A 106 -12.37 -4.40 4.91
CA ASN A 106 -12.61 -4.41 6.37
C ASN A 106 -11.34 -4.15 7.19
N VAL A 107 -10.46 -3.29 6.70
CA VAL A 107 -9.21 -2.88 7.36
C VAL A 107 -9.06 -1.36 7.30
N SER A 108 -8.42 -0.78 8.31
CA SER A 108 -8.17 0.66 8.42
C SER A 108 -6.67 0.94 8.49
N PRO A 109 -5.96 1.05 7.36
CA PRO A 109 -4.56 1.44 7.35
C PRO A 109 -4.40 2.92 7.68
N ILE A 110 -3.18 3.34 7.99
CA ILE A 110 -2.85 4.77 8.06
C ILE A 110 -2.94 5.37 6.66
N VAL A 111 -3.76 6.41 6.53
CA VAL A 111 -3.86 7.23 5.31
C VAL A 111 -3.62 8.67 5.70
N MET A 112 -2.62 9.32 5.10
CA MET A 112 -2.23 10.71 5.39
C MET A 112 -2.50 11.61 4.20
N ASP A 113 -2.79 12.88 4.48
CA ASP A 113 -2.99 13.92 3.49
C ASP A 113 -1.87 14.96 3.59
N LEU A 114 -1.14 15.15 2.49
CA LEU A 114 -0.07 16.14 2.35
C LEU A 114 -0.40 17.15 1.26
N VAL A 115 0.23 18.31 1.37
CA VAL A 115 0.24 19.33 0.33
C VAL A 115 1.67 19.51 -0.17
N CYS A 116 1.84 19.72 -1.47
CA CYS A 116 3.14 19.95 -2.09
C CYS A 116 3.15 21.28 -2.84
N TYR A 117 4.11 22.13 -2.49
CA TYR A 117 4.40 23.39 -3.18
C TYR A 117 5.78 23.28 -3.86
N PRO A 118 5.87 22.74 -5.07
CA PRO A 118 7.15 22.41 -5.70
C PRO A 118 8.02 23.59 -6.05
N PHE A 119 7.47 24.81 -6.05
CA PHE A 119 8.17 26.04 -6.42
C PHE A 119 8.30 27.04 -5.28
N ILE A 120 7.73 26.75 -4.11
CA ILE A 120 7.79 27.59 -2.91
C ILE A 120 8.82 26.99 -1.96
N SER A 121 9.80 27.79 -1.57
CA SER A 121 10.79 27.42 -0.56
C SER A 121 10.17 27.38 0.84
N ARG A 122 10.83 26.73 1.79
CA ARG A 122 10.41 26.69 3.19
C ARG A 122 10.33 28.10 3.81
N GLN A 123 11.26 28.97 3.44
CA GLN A 123 11.26 30.35 3.90
C GLN A 123 10.04 31.11 3.35
N GLU A 124 9.80 31.07 2.04
CA GLU A 124 8.65 31.69 1.40
C GLU A 124 7.30 31.15 1.91
N TYR A 125 7.24 29.84 2.19
CA TYR A 125 6.05 29.22 2.78
C TYR A 125 5.65 29.86 4.11
N HIS A 126 6.62 30.17 4.98
CA HIS A 126 6.38 30.87 6.23
C HIS A 126 6.11 32.36 6.03
N GLU A 127 6.84 33.02 5.14
CA GLU A 127 6.65 34.47 4.84
C GLU A 127 5.25 34.74 4.27
N GLN A 128 4.72 33.82 3.45
CA GLN A 128 3.37 33.91 2.89
C GLN A 128 2.28 33.35 3.80
N HIS A 129 2.61 32.95 5.02
CA HIS A 129 1.68 32.38 6.00
C HIS A 129 0.89 31.15 5.50
N LEU A 130 1.49 30.34 4.61
CA LEU A 130 0.88 29.12 4.08
C LEU A 130 0.74 28.03 5.15
N ASP A 131 1.45 28.14 6.28
CA ASP A 131 1.32 27.32 7.48
C ASP A 131 -0.08 27.41 8.13
N ILE A 132 -0.81 28.50 7.91
CA ILE A 132 -2.23 28.63 8.31
C ILE A 132 -3.12 27.66 7.52
N VAL A 133 -2.76 27.37 6.27
CA VAL A 133 -3.56 26.55 5.35
C VAL A 133 -3.18 25.08 5.41
N SER A 134 -1.90 24.79 5.57
CA SER A 134 -1.36 23.42 5.62
C SER A 134 -0.18 23.40 6.57
N GLU A 135 -0.30 22.67 7.65
CA GLU A 135 0.70 22.57 8.73
C GLU A 135 2.06 22.06 8.19
N ASN A 136 3.15 22.52 8.79
CA ASN A 136 4.51 22.21 8.33
C ASN A 136 4.80 20.70 8.19
N ASP A 137 4.30 19.87 9.11
CA ASP A 137 4.54 18.42 9.10
C ASP A 137 3.82 17.70 7.97
N PHE A 138 2.83 18.35 7.35
CA PHE A 138 2.05 17.81 6.23
C PHE A 138 2.31 18.58 4.92
N THR A 139 3.39 19.37 4.87
CA THR A 139 3.69 20.21 3.71
C THR A 139 5.08 19.91 3.16
N LEU A 140 5.13 19.57 1.88
CA LEU A 140 6.35 19.46 1.08
C LEU A 140 6.63 20.80 0.39
N CYS A 141 7.82 21.31 0.57
CA CYS A 141 8.32 22.50 -0.11
C CYS A 141 9.39 22.13 -1.14
N LYS A 142 9.89 23.13 -1.85
CA LYS A 142 10.89 22.96 -2.91
C LYS A 142 12.11 22.14 -2.45
N GLU A 143 12.66 22.43 -1.28
CA GLU A 143 13.86 21.79 -0.75
C GLU A 143 13.62 20.30 -0.43
N ASP A 144 12.41 19.94 0.01
CA ASP A 144 12.03 18.55 0.29
C ASP A 144 12.06 17.72 -0.99
N LEU A 145 11.79 18.32 -2.14
CA LEU A 145 11.83 17.68 -3.45
C LEU A 145 13.22 17.58 -4.09
N GLU A 146 14.24 18.11 -3.46
CA GLU A 146 15.62 18.14 -3.94
C GLU A 146 16.54 17.18 -3.16
N ASN A 147 16.06 16.65 -2.00
CA ASN A 147 16.84 15.82 -1.10
C ASN A 147 16.05 14.63 -0.59
N ALA A 148 16.57 13.41 -0.77
CA ALA A 148 15.92 12.16 -0.39
C ALA A 148 15.68 12.03 1.12
N ASP A 149 16.64 12.45 1.94
CA ASP A 149 16.51 12.36 3.39
C ASP A 149 15.46 13.35 3.91
N MET A 150 15.42 14.57 3.36
CA MET A 150 14.40 15.57 3.70
C MET A 150 13.01 15.10 3.30
N LEU A 151 12.86 14.58 2.08
CA LEU A 151 11.60 14.05 1.59
C LEU A 151 11.10 12.89 2.46
N THR A 152 11.96 11.91 2.73
CA THR A 152 11.65 10.77 3.59
C THR A 152 11.30 11.21 5.01
N ALA A 153 12.03 12.16 5.58
CA ALA A 153 11.76 12.70 6.91
C ALA A 153 10.37 13.34 6.99
N LYS A 154 9.89 14.02 5.94
CA LYS A 154 8.54 14.58 5.87
C LYS A 154 7.45 13.51 5.88
N PHE A 155 7.60 12.45 5.09
CA PHE A 155 6.67 11.33 5.12
C PHE A 155 6.67 10.63 6.48
N CYS A 156 7.85 10.43 7.08
CA CYS A 156 7.97 9.88 8.42
C CYS A 156 7.33 10.77 9.50
N ALA A 157 7.50 12.10 9.41
CA ALA A 157 6.86 13.04 10.33
C ALA A 157 5.33 12.93 10.25
N ALA A 158 4.77 12.98 9.04
CA ALA A 158 3.34 12.81 8.83
C ALA A 158 2.83 11.47 9.37
N TYR A 159 3.50 10.36 9.07
CA TYR A 159 3.17 9.04 9.59
C TYR A 159 3.19 9.01 11.12
N ASN A 160 4.21 9.57 11.75
CA ASN A 160 4.39 9.56 13.20
C ASN A 160 3.25 10.29 13.95
N THR A 161 2.56 11.22 13.32
CA THR A 161 1.38 11.89 13.93
C THR A 161 0.20 10.93 14.10
N ALA A 162 0.09 9.91 13.27
CA ALA A 162 -1.03 8.97 13.24
C ALA A 162 -0.71 7.58 13.80
N ARG A 163 0.56 7.21 14.00
CA ARG A 163 0.96 5.85 14.39
C ARG A 163 0.38 5.36 15.72
N PHE A 164 -0.03 6.27 16.59
CA PHE A 164 -0.65 5.93 17.89
C PHE A 164 -2.15 5.66 17.80
N ILE A 165 -2.78 5.96 16.67
CA ILE A 165 -4.18 5.63 16.42
C ILE A 165 -4.26 4.15 16.04
N PRO A 166 -5.19 3.37 16.59
CA PRO A 166 -5.36 1.97 16.19
C PRO A 166 -5.56 1.86 14.67
N HIS A 167 -4.68 1.11 14.02
CA HIS A 167 -4.69 0.95 12.57
C HIS A 167 -4.21 -0.45 12.17
N ALA A 168 -4.55 -0.87 10.96
CA ALA A 168 -3.94 -2.02 10.32
C ALA A 168 -2.64 -1.61 9.63
N GLU A 169 -1.62 -2.45 9.73
CA GLU A 169 -0.39 -2.26 8.96
C GLU A 169 -0.66 -2.35 7.46
N LEU A 170 -0.03 -1.50 6.67
CA LEU A 170 -0.05 -1.60 5.21
C LEU A 170 0.93 -2.70 4.77
N THR A 171 0.48 -3.93 4.90
CA THR A 171 1.27 -5.11 4.52
C THR A 171 1.38 -5.25 3.01
N ARG A 172 2.37 -6.02 2.55
CA ARG A 172 2.55 -6.39 1.14
C ARG A 172 1.28 -7.00 0.53
N GLU A 173 0.55 -7.84 1.29
CA GLU A 173 -0.71 -8.42 0.84
C GLU A 173 -1.78 -7.35 0.59
N LEU A 174 -1.94 -6.38 1.51
CA LEU A 174 -2.89 -5.29 1.36
C LEU A 174 -2.50 -4.37 0.20
N VAL A 175 -1.20 -4.06 0.05
CA VAL A 175 -0.67 -3.33 -1.11
C VAL A 175 -1.04 -4.05 -2.40
N GLY A 176 -0.82 -5.37 -2.49
CA GLY A 176 -1.19 -6.18 -3.66
C GLY A 176 -2.69 -6.10 -3.97
N LYS A 177 -3.55 -6.20 -2.97
CA LYS A 177 -5.02 -6.06 -3.13
C LYS A 177 -5.42 -4.67 -3.65
N LEU A 178 -4.77 -3.61 -3.15
CA LEU A 178 -5.02 -2.24 -3.61
C LEU A 178 -4.55 -2.05 -5.06
N ARG A 179 -3.38 -2.59 -5.41
CA ARG A 179 -2.85 -2.59 -6.78
C ARG A 179 -3.80 -3.28 -7.75
N CYS A 180 -4.31 -4.46 -7.42
CA CYS A 180 -5.30 -5.16 -8.24
C CYS A 180 -6.56 -4.32 -8.50
N ALA A 181 -6.93 -3.42 -7.59
CA ALA A 181 -8.08 -2.55 -7.78
C ALA A 181 -7.82 -1.37 -8.73
N TRP A 182 -6.56 -0.96 -8.86
CA TRP A 182 -6.15 0.22 -9.63
C TRP A 182 -5.35 -0.10 -10.89
N GLU A 183 -4.73 -1.28 -10.95
CA GLU A 183 -3.88 -1.75 -12.05
C GLU A 183 -4.47 -3.03 -12.65
N PRO A 184 -5.35 -2.97 -13.64
CA PRO A 184 -5.90 -4.19 -14.27
C PRO A 184 -4.81 -5.14 -14.77
N ALA A 185 -3.71 -4.63 -15.31
CA ALA A 185 -2.58 -5.43 -15.78
C ALA A 185 -1.82 -6.14 -14.66
N TYR A 186 -1.88 -5.63 -13.43
CA TYR A 186 -1.24 -6.24 -12.27
C TYR A 186 -1.99 -7.46 -11.71
N VAL A 187 -3.28 -7.59 -12.04
CA VAL A 187 -4.12 -8.69 -11.53
C VAL A 187 -3.53 -10.05 -11.91
N GLU A 188 -3.09 -10.20 -13.16
CA GLU A 188 -2.49 -11.46 -13.64
C GLU A 188 -1.17 -11.76 -12.94
N GLU A 189 -0.28 -10.78 -12.82
CA GLU A 189 1.00 -10.89 -12.11
C GLU A 189 0.77 -11.27 -10.64
N TYR A 190 -0.14 -10.59 -9.95
CA TYR A 190 -0.46 -10.83 -8.55
C TYR A 190 -1.03 -12.24 -8.33
N MET A 191 -1.91 -12.70 -9.22
CA MET A 191 -2.48 -14.03 -9.15
C MET A 191 -1.43 -15.12 -9.40
N GLN A 192 -0.49 -14.86 -10.30
CA GLN A 192 0.59 -15.79 -10.60
C GLN A 192 1.58 -15.90 -9.43
N VAL A 193 2.04 -14.77 -8.87
CA VAL A 193 2.94 -14.73 -7.70
C VAL A 193 2.30 -15.42 -6.49
N ASN A 194 1.03 -15.12 -6.19
CA ASN A 194 0.34 -15.77 -5.08
C ASN A 194 0.14 -17.27 -5.30
N LYS A 195 -0.01 -17.70 -6.55
CA LYS A 195 -0.10 -19.12 -6.89
C LYS A 195 1.25 -19.83 -6.69
N GLU A 196 2.33 -19.19 -7.09
CA GLU A 196 3.70 -19.66 -6.89
C GLU A 196 4.08 -19.66 -5.41
N GLU A 197 3.80 -18.58 -4.67
CA GLU A 197 4.02 -18.51 -3.22
C GLU A 197 3.23 -19.59 -2.48
N LYS A 198 1.95 -19.77 -2.79
CA LYS A 198 1.16 -20.86 -2.19
C LYS A 198 1.74 -22.24 -2.50
N GLN A 199 2.27 -22.44 -3.71
CA GLN A 199 2.97 -23.68 -4.05
C GLN A 199 4.29 -23.79 -3.29
N HIS A 200 5.02 -22.70 -3.12
CA HIS A 200 6.29 -22.68 -2.39
C HIS A 200 6.09 -22.91 -0.88
N TYR A 201 5.09 -22.26 -0.26
CA TYR A 201 4.74 -22.52 1.15
C TYR A 201 4.27 -23.95 1.39
N SER A 202 3.61 -24.58 0.42
CA SER A 202 3.22 -25.99 0.54
C SER A 202 4.42 -26.94 0.51
N VAL A 203 5.53 -26.56 -0.13
CA VAL A 203 6.79 -27.30 -0.18
C VAL A 203 7.63 -27.09 1.08
N LEU A 204 7.53 -25.92 1.74
CA LEU A 204 8.32 -25.58 2.94
C LEU A 204 7.71 -26.06 4.25
N SER A 205 6.49 -26.56 4.27
CA SER A 205 5.90 -27.16 5.47
C SER A 205 6.46 -28.56 5.68
N ILE A 206 7.68 -28.63 6.23
CA ILE A 206 8.29 -29.88 6.66
C ILE A 206 7.59 -30.30 7.95
N LEU A 207 6.77 -31.33 7.87
CA LEU A 207 6.26 -32.04 9.04
C LEU A 207 7.27 -33.12 9.40
N LEU A 208 7.90 -32.98 10.56
CA LEU A 208 8.48 -34.16 11.22
C LEU A 208 7.29 -35.02 11.64
N ALA A 209 7.08 -36.10 10.90
CA ALA A 209 5.97 -36.99 11.18
C ALA A 209 6.22 -37.70 12.50
N ASP A 210 5.47 -37.34 13.51
CA ASP A 210 5.18 -38.30 14.56
C ASP A 210 3.98 -39.17 14.10
N THR A 211 3.88 -40.39 14.57
CA THR A 211 2.79 -41.31 14.27
C THR A 211 1.50 -40.95 15.03
N SER A 212 1.34 -39.70 15.44
CA SER A 212 0.18 -39.27 16.19
C SER A 212 -1.04 -39.08 15.29
N GLN A 213 -2.20 -39.37 15.84
CA GLN A 213 -3.47 -39.13 15.16
C GLN A 213 -3.65 -37.67 14.75
N ARG A 214 -3.05 -36.72 15.49
CA ARG A 214 -3.09 -35.29 15.22
C ARG A 214 -2.36 -34.94 13.93
N THR A 215 -1.19 -35.53 13.67
CA THR A 215 -0.44 -35.36 12.41
C THR A 215 -1.26 -35.86 11.23
N LEU A 216 -1.95 -36.98 11.39
CA LEU A 216 -2.82 -37.53 10.35
C LEU A 216 -4.05 -36.68 10.06
N GLU A 217 -4.71 -36.19 11.09
CA GLU A 217 -5.84 -35.31 10.93
C GLU A 217 -5.43 -34.01 10.18
N TRP A 218 -4.23 -33.56 10.41
CA TRP A 218 -3.66 -32.42 9.73
C TRP A 218 -3.37 -32.68 8.25
N ILE A 219 -2.73 -33.79 7.94
CA ILE A 219 -2.46 -34.25 6.57
C ILE A 219 -3.77 -34.41 5.78
N VAL A 220 -4.77 -35.03 6.40
CA VAL A 220 -6.08 -35.23 5.78
C VAL A 220 -6.82 -33.88 5.58
N SER A 221 -6.74 -32.96 6.53
CA SER A 221 -7.30 -31.63 6.38
C SER A 221 -6.68 -30.88 5.20
N ASP A 222 -5.35 -30.96 5.07
CA ASP A 222 -4.62 -30.32 3.97
C ASP A 222 -4.97 -30.91 2.61
N TYR A 223 -5.20 -32.22 2.53
CA TYR A 223 -5.67 -32.86 1.31
C TYR A 223 -7.00 -32.20 0.81
N PHE A 224 -7.95 -31.97 1.72
CA PHE A 224 -9.24 -31.38 1.36
C PHE A 224 -9.15 -29.90 1.00
N THR A 225 -8.14 -29.20 1.51
CA THR A 225 -7.89 -27.79 1.15
C THR A 225 -7.05 -27.66 -0.12
N GLY A 226 -6.59 -28.76 -0.72
CA GLY A 226 -5.71 -28.77 -1.88
C GLY A 226 -4.27 -28.35 -1.56
N THR A 227 -3.90 -28.34 -0.28
CA THR A 227 -2.55 -28.01 0.16
C THR A 227 -1.63 -29.21 -0.05
N LYS A 228 -0.57 -29.06 -0.84
CA LYS A 228 0.46 -30.08 -1.03
C LYS A 228 1.47 -29.99 0.11
N ARG A 229 1.80 -31.15 0.71
CA ARG A 229 2.83 -31.27 1.74
C ARG A 229 3.81 -32.39 1.43
N ILE A 230 5.05 -32.20 1.85
CA ILE A 230 6.08 -33.23 1.88
C ILE A 230 6.21 -33.65 3.33
N VAL A 231 6.02 -34.95 3.59
CA VAL A 231 6.16 -35.51 4.92
C VAL A 231 7.46 -36.29 4.96
N PHE A 232 8.36 -35.93 5.87
CA PHE A 232 9.59 -36.65 6.11
C PHE A 232 9.37 -37.67 7.22
N VAL A 233 9.79 -38.88 6.98
CA VAL A 233 9.74 -39.99 7.93
C VAL A 233 11.15 -40.46 8.26
N GLU A 234 11.35 -40.98 9.47
CA GLU A 234 12.68 -41.39 9.93
C GLU A 234 13.12 -42.73 9.27
N ASP A 235 12.17 -43.62 9.02
CA ASP A 235 12.44 -44.90 8.41
C ASP A 235 11.22 -45.47 7.65
N GLY A 236 11.42 -46.64 6.99
CA GLY A 236 10.37 -47.29 6.23
C GLY A 236 9.23 -47.82 7.10
N GLN A 237 9.46 -48.12 8.36
CA GLN A 237 8.42 -48.59 9.27
C GLN A 237 7.46 -47.46 9.64
N GLN A 238 8.00 -46.28 9.87
CA GLN A 238 7.20 -45.09 10.11
C GLN A 238 6.38 -44.71 8.87
N PHE A 239 6.97 -44.81 7.68
CA PHE A 239 6.27 -44.60 6.41
C PHE A 239 5.08 -45.54 6.25
N GLU A 240 5.27 -46.84 6.41
CA GLU A 240 4.18 -47.83 6.29
C GLU A 240 3.10 -47.60 7.36
N THR A 241 3.47 -47.22 8.56
CA THR A 241 2.53 -46.89 9.63
C THR A 241 1.65 -45.71 9.25
N LEU A 242 2.24 -44.61 8.81
CA LEU A 242 1.51 -43.40 8.37
C LEU A 242 0.62 -43.68 7.17
N LYS A 243 1.11 -44.46 6.18
CA LYS A 243 0.34 -44.85 5.01
C LYS A 243 -0.89 -45.69 5.40
N ASN A 244 -0.73 -46.70 6.24
CA ASN A 244 -1.85 -47.51 6.70
C ASN A 244 -2.92 -46.69 7.47
N LEU A 245 -2.48 -45.76 8.31
CA LEU A 245 -3.39 -44.87 9.04
C LEU A 245 -4.11 -43.89 8.09
N PHE A 246 -3.42 -43.38 7.10
CA PHE A 246 -3.97 -42.51 6.07
C PHE A 246 -5.05 -43.26 5.26
N ASP A 247 -4.74 -44.45 4.76
CA ASP A 247 -5.69 -45.29 4.03
C ASP A 247 -6.92 -45.63 4.87
N ALA A 248 -6.74 -45.95 6.16
CA ALA A 248 -7.83 -46.19 7.08
C ALA A 248 -8.75 -44.98 7.27
N MET A 249 -8.18 -43.77 7.36
CA MET A 249 -8.96 -42.55 7.49
C MET A 249 -9.75 -42.19 6.22
N PHE A 250 -9.17 -42.41 5.04
CA PHE A 250 -9.87 -42.22 3.75
C PHE A 250 -11.00 -43.21 3.59
N LYS A 251 -10.74 -44.47 3.92
CA LYS A 251 -11.75 -45.55 3.91
C LYS A 251 -12.90 -45.24 4.86
N LYS A 252 -12.60 -44.76 6.08
CA LYS A 252 -13.62 -44.34 7.07
C LYS A 252 -14.48 -43.17 6.57
N LYS A 253 -13.91 -42.26 5.77
CA LYS A 253 -14.63 -41.14 5.17
C LYS A 253 -15.27 -41.44 3.82
N ASN A 254 -15.16 -42.70 3.33
CA ASN A 254 -15.69 -43.16 2.05
C ASN A 254 -15.15 -42.38 0.82
N ILE A 255 -13.86 -42.00 0.88
CA ILE A 255 -13.17 -41.21 -0.15
C ILE A 255 -12.10 -42.09 -0.79
N GLN A 256 -12.03 -42.08 -2.13
CA GLN A 256 -10.91 -42.70 -2.84
C GLN A 256 -9.82 -41.63 -3.04
N PRO A 257 -8.60 -41.81 -2.50
CA PRO A 257 -7.50 -40.90 -2.76
C PRO A 257 -7.12 -40.97 -4.24
N ASP A 258 -6.76 -39.84 -4.80
CA ASP A 258 -6.23 -39.75 -6.15
C ASP A 258 -4.90 -40.54 -6.22
N ARG A 259 -4.62 -41.21 -7.36
CA ARG A 259 -3.43 -42.07 -7.55
C ARG A 259 -2.08 -41.35 -7.35
N ASN A 260 -2.08 -40.04 -7.28
CA ASN A 260 -0.89 -39.20 -7.07
C ASN A 260 -0.74 -38.67 -5.64
N THR A 261 -1.48 -39.21 -4.68
CA THR A 261 -1.56 -38.62 -3.31
C THR A 261 -0.55 -39.25 -2.34
N LEU A 262 0.15 -40.30 -2.74
CA LEU A 262 1.21 -40.95 -1.92
C LEU A 262 2.43 -41.26 -2.77
#